data_aee3b59acc42e54746ed2e1c7c3dc89f
#
_entry.id   aee3b59acc42e54746ed2e1c7c3dc89f
#
_cell.length_a   1.000
_cell.length_b   1.000
_cell.length_c   1.000
_cell.angle_alpha   90.00
_cell.angle_beta   90.00
_cell.angle_gamma   90.00
#
_symmetry.space_group_name_H-M   'P 1'
#
loop_
_entity.id
_entity.type
_entity.pdbx_description
1 polymer ?
#
loop_
_entity_poly.entity_id
_entity_poly.type
_entity_poly.pdbx_seq_one_letter_code
_entity_poly.pdbx_strand_id
1 'polypeptide(L)'
;MRQRHATHAATEVHLLREAEEILGRLVWAEVEGIEELSVEYWNLRKLTKSYEELSHKIESANVNLSDYNEHRTELLGMVVDSSKDLMEEQTALVEKSERLKSERETIVSDARLVKRRHDGIKAKLEVLVDEDDQHSPKIEASRQELLNLKTRFKELRDHRDALIVKIDSVENTLRDIDARIEARRSKMRDEALGNYQNIGKANQTLSSNRAEMGSLESEMIILYLEIGRHVLVNHHDPSFAKIASNHRSLLNQMSALTLSITLNNRLGGRTNAKTTQSNKS
;
A
#
# COMPACT_ATOMS: atom_id res chain seq x y z
N MET A 1 -12.91 40.42 -44.60
CA MET A 1 -13.62 39.26 -45.15
C MET A 1 -12.72 38.04 -45.37
N ARG A 2 -11.58 38.17 -46.07
CA ARG A 2 -10.66 37.03 -46.33
C ARG A 2 -10.22 36.26 -45.07
N GLN A 3 -9.92 36.93 -43.98
CA GLN A 3 -9.50 36.34 -42.71
C GLN A 3 -10.60 35.50 -42.06
N ARG A 4 -11.86 35.92 -42.16
CA ARG A 4 -13.03 35.14 -41.66
C ARG A 4 -13.19 33.82 -42.45
N HIS A 5 -13.08 33.87 -43.79
CA HIS A 5 -13.15 32.64 -44.61
C HIS A 5 -12.02 31.66 -44.28
N ALA A 6 -10.80 32.16 -44.04
CA ALA A 6 -9.68 31.30 -43.63
C ALA A 6 -9.89 30.64 -42.27
N THR A 7 -10.48 31.38 -41.31
CA THR A 7 -10.81 30.83 -39.99
C THR A 7 -11.93 29.79 -40.10
N HIS A 8 -12.99 30.08 -40.84
CA HIS A 8 -14.07 29.10 -41.08
C HIS A 8 -13.55 27.83 -41.75
N ALA A 9 -12.73 27.93 -42.76
CA ALA A 9 -12.12 26.77 -43.42
C ALA A 9 -11.28 25.93 -42.44
N ALA A 10 -10.54 26.57 -41.52
CA ALA A 10 -9.74 25.85 -40.52
C ALA A 10 -10.62 25.07 -39.52
N THR A 11 -11.71 25.68 -39.06
CA THR A 11 -12.68 25.01 -38.17
C THR A 11 -13.37 23.84 -38.84
N GLU A 12 -13.80 24.04 -40.11
CA GLU A 12 -14.46 23.00 -40.93
C GLU A 12 -13.51 21.83 -41.22
N VAL A 13 -12.22 22.08 -41.45
CA VAL A 13 -11.20 21.03 -41.64
C VAL A 13 -11.07 20.18 -40.36
N HIS A 14 -11.13 20.80 -39.17
CA HIS A 14 -11.10 20.05 -37.90
C HIS A 14 -12.35 19.17 -37.77
N LEU A 15 -13.53 19.73 -38.03
CA LEU A 15 -14.79 18.97 -38.00
C LEU A 15 -14.80 17.82 -39.00
N LEU A 16 -14.27 18.05 -40.23
CA LEU A 16 -14.17 16.99 -41.22
C LEU A 16 -13.26 15.86 -40.77
N ARG A 17 -12.12 16.19 -40.15
CA ARG A 17 -11.19 15.19 -39.59
C ARG A 17 -11.83 14.36 -38.46
N GLU A 18 -12.56 14.99 -37.57
CA GLU A 18 -13.33 14.27 -36.57
C GLU A 18 -14.40 13.36 -37.18
N ALA A 19 -15.10 13.84 -38.19
CA ALA A 19 -16.08 13.04 -38.91
C ALA A 19 -15.44 11.88 -39.70
N GLU A 20 -14.25 12.06 -40.28
CA GLU A 20 -13.45 10.98 -40.89
C GLU A 20 -13.10 9.90 -39.88
N GLU A 21 -12.65 10.28 -38.66
CA GLU A 21 -12.36 9.34 -37.57
C GLU A 21 -13.61 8.57 -37.15
N ILE A 22 -14.73 9.27 -36.93
CA ILE A 22 -16.00 8.65 -36.54
C ILE A 22 -16.48 7.67 -37.61
N LEU A 23 -16.42 8.07 -38.88
CA LEU A 23 -16.79 7.19 -40.00
C LEU A 23 -15.91 5.94 -39.99
N GLY A 24 -14.59 6.09 -39.85
CA GLY A 24 -13.65 4.96 -39.79
C GLY A 24 -13.94 4.02 -38.67
N ARG A 25 -14.25 4.53 -37.48
CA ARG A 25 -14.66 3.71 -36.33
C ARG A 25 -15.95 2.92 -36.54
N LEU A 26 -16.88 3.49 -37.31
CA LEU A 26 -18.16 2.83 -37.60
C LEU A 26 -18.01 1.74 -38.69
N VAL A 27 -17.12 1.93 -39.64
CA VAL A 27 -17.06 1.09 -40.84
C VAL A 27 -15.88 0.12 -40.89
N TRP A 28 -14.87 0.24 -40.02
CA TRP A 28 -13.65 -0.55 -40.10
C TRP A 28 -13.88 -2.07 -40.16
N ALA A 29 -14.89 -2.57 -39.46
CA ALA A 29 -15.23 -3.99 -39.50
C ALA A 29 -15.90 -4.41 -40.81
N GLU A 30 -16.49 -3.46 -41.56
CA GLU A 30 -17.17 -3.74 -42.84
C GLU A 30 -16.21 -3.71 -44.03
N VAL A 31 -14.97 -3.21 -43.86
CA VAL A 31 -13.97 -3.09 -44.96
C VAL A 31 -13.06 -4.31 -45.10
N GLU A 32 -13.32 -5.42 -44.35
CA GLU A 32 -12.48 -6.63 -44.37
C GLU A 32 -12.22 -7.20 -45.75
N GLY A 33 -13.20 -7.10 -46.66
CA GLY A 33 -13.11 -7.64 -48.03
C GLY A 33 -12.62 -6.62 -49.06
N ILE A 34 -12.23 -5.40 -48.68
CA ILE A 34 -11.80 -4.35 -49.57
C ILE A 34 -10.28 -4.37 -49.66
N GLU A 35 -9.75 -4.73 -50.88
CA GLU A 35 -8.32 -4.94 -51.10
C GLU A 35 -7.50 -3.68 -50.80
N GLU A 36 -8.04 -2.53 -51.16
CA GLU A 36 -7.41 -1.20 -51.03
C GLU A 36 -7.21 -0.77 -49.57
N LEU A 37 -7.99 -1.32 -48.63
CA LEU A 37 -7.93 -1.06 -47.19
C LEU A 37 -7.42 -2.25 -46.38
N SER A 38 -6.88 -3.26 -47.04
CA SER A 38 -6.43 -4.50 -46.43
C SER A 38 -5.33 -4.26 -45.37
N VAL A 39 -4.41 -3.34 -45.62
CA VAL A 39 -3.29 -3.02 -44.71
C VAL A 39 -3.83 -2.37 -43.42
N GLU A 40 -4.68 -1.35 -43.59
CA GLU A 40 -5.29 -0.60 -42.47
C GLU A 40 -6.17 -1.52 -41.63
N TYR A 41 -6.98 -2.36 -42.27
CA TYR A 41 -7.85 -3.33 -41.62
C TYR A 41 -7.07 -4.32 -40.74
N TRP A 42 -6.05 -4.99 -41.29
CA TRP A 42 -5.29 -6.00 -40.56
C TRP A 42 -4.42 -5.38 -39.46
N ASN A 43 -3.86 -4.20 -39.67
CA ASN A 43 -3.15 -3.46 -38.63
C ASN A 43 -4.10 -3.08 -37.48
N LEU A 44 -5.27 -2.54 -37.82
CA LEU A 44 -6.27 -2.16 -36.80
C LEU A 44 -6.76 -3.36 -36.04
N ARG A 45 -7.00 -4.51 -36.66
CA ARG A 45 -7.37 -5.77 -36.01
C ARG A 45 -6.31 -6.25 -35.05
N LYS A 46 -5.03 -6.14 -35.43
CA LYS A 46 -3.90 -6.45 -34.53
C LYS A 46 -3.87 -5.52 -33.32
N LEU A 47 -4.00 -4.21 -33.52
CA LEU A 47 -4.02 -3.22 -32.49
C LEU A 47 -5.22 -3.42 -31.53
N THR A 48 -6.39 -3.70 -32.08
CA THR A 48 -7.60 -3.99 -31.26
C THR A 48 -7.38 -5.19 -30.34
N LYS A 49 -6.78 -6.26 -30.85
CA LYS A 49 -6.45 -7.42 -30.02
C LYS A 49 -5.47 -7.07 -28.90
N SER A 50 -4.41 -6.32 -29.22
CA SER A 50 -3.44 -5.87 -28.21
C SER A 50 -4.09 -4.95 -27.16
N TYR A 51 -5.00 -4.09 -27.57
CA TYR A 51 -5.77 -3.21 -26.70
C TYR A 51 -6.67 -4.01 -25.74
N GLU A 52 -7.37 -5.03 -26.23
CA GLU A 52 -8.19 -5.93 -25.40
C GLU A 52 -7.33 -6.69 -24.38
N GLU A 53 -6.16 -7.21 -24.80
CA GLU A 53 -5.22 -7.89 -23.89
C GLU A 53 -4.70 -6.94 -22.79
N LEU A 54 -4.39 -5.68 -23.12
CA LEU A 54 -3.99 -4.68 -22.12
C LEU A 54 -5.15 -4.28 -21.21
N SER A 55 -6.37 -4.18 -21.74
CA SER A 55 -7.57 -3.91 -20.93
C SER A 55 -7.78 -4.98 -19.85
N HIS A 56 -7.65 -6.27 -20.22
CA HIS A 56 -7.71 -7.36 -19.26
C HIS A 56 -6.57 -7.33 -18.22
N LYS A 57 -5.34 -6.97 -18.63
CA LYS A 57 -4.23 -6.80 -17.71
C LYS A 57 -4.46 -5.66 -16.71
N ILE A 58 -5.04 -4.55 -17.17
CA ILE A 58 -5.41 -3.40 -16.33
C ILE A 58 -6.50 -3.81 -15.34
N GLU A 59 -7.51 -4.54 -15.77
CA GLU A 59 -8.58 -5.04 -14.90
C GLU A 59 -8.03 -5.97 -13.81
N SER A 60 -7.22 -6.96 -14.19
CA SER A 60 -6.56 -7.86 -13.24
C SER A 60 -5.67 -7.10 -12.25
N ALA A 61 -4.91 -6.10 -12.72
CA ALA A 61 -4.06 -5.30 -11.84
C ALA A 61 -4.87 -4.41 -10.89
N ASN A 62 -6.04 -3.91 -11.29
CA ASN A 62 -6.96 -3.18 -10.41
C ASN A 62 -7.54 -4.08 -9.33
N VAL A 63 -7.93 -5.31 -9.64
CA VAL A 63 -8.40 -6.30 -8.65
C VAL A 63 -7.29 -6.57 -7.64
N ASN A 64 -6.09 -6.90 -8.09
CA ASN A 64 -4.95 -7.14 -7.20
C ASN A 64 -4.65 -5.93 -6.30
N LEU A 65 -4.75 -4.71 -6.83
CA LEU A 65 -4.55 -3.49 -6.06
C LEU A 65 -5.62 -3.30 -4.97
N SER A 66 -6.87 -3.67 -5.27
CA SER A 66 -7.96 -3.68 -4.29
C SER A 66 -7.68 -4.66 -3.16
N ASP A 67 -7.28 -5.89 -3.50
CA ASP A 67 -6.95 -6.94 -2.53
C ASP A 67 -5.78 -6.53 -1.62
N TYR A 68 -4.72 -5.94 -2.19
CA TYR A 68 -3.60 -5.42 -1.40
C TYR A 68 -3.99 -4.27 -0.47
N ASN A 69 -4.90 -3.39 -0.89
CA ASN A 69 -5.40 -2.31 -0.04
C ASN A 69 -6.30 -2.82 1.09
N GLU A 70 -7.13 -3.82 0.83
CA GLU A 70 -7.95 -4.50 1.83
C GLU A 70 -7.05 -5.19 2.86
N HIS A 71 -6.09 -5.98 2.41
CA HIS A 71 -5.12 -6.62 3.29
C HIS A 71 -4.31 -5.62 4.12
N ARG A 72 -3.95 -4.45 3.56
CA ARG A 72 -3.32 -3.37 4.34
C ARG A 72 -4.21 -2.88 5.47
N THR A 73 -5.51 -2.75 5.21
CA THR A 73 -6.48 -2.29 6.22
C THR A 73 -6.64 -3.31 7.34
N GLU A 74 -6.68 -4.60 6.99
CA GLU A 74 -6.69 -5.71 7.96
C GLU A 74 -5.43 -5.73 8.82
N LEU A 75 -4.24 -5.62 8.21
CA LEU A 75 -2.97 -5.56 8.94
C LEU A 75 -2.95 -4.40 9.93
N LEU A 76 -3.43 -3.21 9.55
CA LEU A 76 -3.53 -2.06 10.45
C LEU A 76 -4.49 -2.32 11.63
N GLY A 77 -5.60 -3.00 11.41
CA GLY A 77 -6.52 -3.44 12.47
C GLY A 77 -5.86 -4.45 13.42
N MET A 78 -5.18 -5.46 12.87
CA MET A 78 -4.50 -6.49 13.67
C MET A 78 -3.35 -5.93 14.52
N VAL A 79 -2.66 -4.87 14.09
CA VAL A 79 -1.58 -4.23 14.87
C VAL A 79 -2.10 -3.73 16.22
N VAL A 80 -3.31 -3.18 16.25
CA VAL A 80 -3.92 -2.63 17.48
C VAL A 80 -4.35 -3.74 18.43
N ASP A 81 -4.96 -4.82 17.93
CA ASP A 81 -5.56 -5.86 18.78
C ASP A 81 -4.58 -6.95 19.21
N SER A 82 -3.65 -7.36 18.34
CA SER A 82 -2.78 -8.50 18.62
C SER A 82 -1.72 -8.27 19.72
N SER A 83 -1.43 -7.02 20.04
CA SER A 83 -0.47 -6.65 21.09
C SER A 83 -1.15 -6.39 22.43
N LYS A 84 -2.45 -6.15 22.47
CA LYS A 84 -3.18 -5.71 23.65
C LYS A 84 -3.12 -6.73 24.78
N ASP A 85 -3.42 -7.98 24.46
CA ASP A 85 -3.39 -9.07 25.46
C ASP A 85 -2.00 -9.23 26.11
N LEU A 86 -0.95 -9.19 25.29
CA LEU A 86 0.43 -9.30 25.77
C LEU A 86 0.87 -8.08 26.58
N MET A 87 0.41 -6.88 26.24
CA MET A 87 0.70 -5.67 26.99
C MET A 87 -0.04 -5.65 28.33
N GLU A 88 -1.27 -6.15 28.39
CA GLU A 88 -2.00 -6.33 29.65
C GLU A 88 -1.30 -7.34 30.57
N GLU A 89 -0.86 -8.49 30.03
CA GLU A 89 -0.09 -9.50 30.77
C GLU A 89 1.25 -8.92 31.27
N GLN A 90 1.97 -8.18 30.43
CA GLN A 90 3.20 -7.47 30.78
C GLN A 90 2.96 -6.51 31.95
N THR A 91 1.92 -5.68 31.88
CA THR A 91 1.59 -4.71 32.93
C THR A 91 1.31 -5.40 34.27
N ALA A 92 0.52 -6.48 34.26
CA ALA A 92 0.22 -7.25 35.47
C ALA A 92 1.47 -7.88 36.08
N LEU A 93 2.41 -8.37 35.26
CA LEU A 93 3.67 -8.93 35.75
C LEU A 93 4.64 -7.86 36.26
N VAL A 94 4.67 -6.67 35.68
CA VAL A 94 5.44 -5.54 36.19
C VAL A 94 4.94 -5.15 37.56
N GLU A 95 3.64 -4.96 37.76
CA GLU A 95 3.05 -4.67 39.06
C GLU A 95 3.38 -5.76 40.09
N LYS A 96 3.31 -7.04 39.70
CA LYS A 96 3.68 -8.16 40.56
C LYS A 96 5.16 -8.12 40.96
N SER A 97 6.05 -7.82 40.01
CA SER A 97 7.49 -7.66 40.26
C SER A 97 7.77 -6.54 41.27
N GLU A 98 7.11 -5.39 41.10
CA GLU A 98 7.27 -4.24 41.99
C GLU A 98 6.80 -4.56 43.40
N ARG A 99 5.66 -5.26 43.57
CA ARG A 99 5.17 -5.71 44.85
C ARG A 99 6.15 -6.63 45.54
N LEU A 100 6.69 -7.64 44.82
CA LEU A 100 7.66 -8.58 45.40
C LEU A 100 8.98 -7.87 45.76
N LYS A 101 9.44 -6.90 44.98
CA LYS A 101 10.63 -6.08 45.27
C LYS A 101 10.42 -5.24 46.54
N SER A 102 9.26 -4.61 46.70
CA SER A 102 8.89 -3.84 47.87
C SER A 102 8.84 -4.72 49.12
N GLU A 103 8.24 -5.92 49.04
CA GLU A 103 8.21 -6.91 50.14
C GLU A 103 9.63 -7.34 50.51
N ARG A 104 10.51 -7.62 49.56
CA ARG A 104 11.91 -7.94 49.80
C ARG A 104 12.64 -6.81 50.53
N GLU A 105 12.40 -5.54 50.15
CA GLU A 105 13.03 -4.39 50.80
C GLU A 105 12.58 -4.24 52.29
N THR A 106 11.30 -4.51 52.54
CA THR A 106 10.76 -4.54 53.93
C THR A 106 11.47 -5.59 54.75
N ILE A 107 11.60 -6.82 54.24
CA ILE A 107 12.30 -7.92 54.96
C ILE A 107 13.79 -7.58 55.18
N VAL A 108 14.45 -6.94 54.21
CA VAL A 108 15.85 -6.52 54.39
C VAL A 108 15.96 -5.44 55.46
N SER A 109 15.00 -4.51 55.52
CA SER A 109 14.94 -3.51 56.60
C SER A 109 14.76 -4.15 57.96
N ASP A 110 13.82 -5.09 58.10
CA ASP A 110 13.56 -5.83 59.32
C ASP A 110 14.78 -6.65 59.73
N ALA A 111 15.45 -7.32 58.81
CA ALA A 111 16.67 -8.07 59.11
C ALA A 111 17.80 -7.16 59.62
N ARG A 112 17.91 -5.92 59.10
CA ARG A 112 18.88 -4.92 59.60
C ARG A 112 18.55 -4.49 61.03
N LEU A 113 17.27 -4.32 61.37
CA LEU A 113 16.82 -4.00 62.72
C LEU A 113 17.10 -5.13 63.67
N VAL A 114 16.79 -6.38 63.32
CA VAL A 114 17.09 -7.58 64.10
C VAL A 114 18.59 -7.72 64.33
N LYS A 115 19.41 -7.49 63.31
CA LYS A 115 20.87 -7.51 63.44
C LYS A 115 21.37 -6.46 64.42
N ARG A 116 20.92 -5.21 64.32
CA ARG A 116 21.31 -4.12 65.25
C ARG A 116 20.94 -4.48 66.71
N ARG A 117 19.74 -5.05 66.93
CA ARG A 117 19.31 -5.49 68.28
C ARG A 117 20.17 -6.62 68.73
N HIS A 118 20.48 -7.61 67.89
CA HIS A 118 21.39 -8.71 68.28
C HIS A 118 22.75 -8.19 68.66
N ASP A 119 23.35 -7.28 67.90
CA ASP A 119 24.67 -6.73 68.17
C ASP A 119 24.66 -5.89 69.46
N GLY A 120 23.57 -5.15 69.73
CA GLY A 120 23.38 -4.43 71.01
C GLY A 120 23.25 -5.33 72.19
N ILE A 121 22.48 -6.45 72.11
CA ILE A 121 22.35 -7.42 73.22
C ILE A 121 23.64 -8.19 73.38
N LYS A 122 24.40 -8.50 72.33
CA LYS A 122 25.71 -9.11 72.39
C LYS A 122 26.69 -8.22 73.19
N ALA A 123 26.78 -6.94 72.90
CA ALA A 123 27.60 -5.99 73.66
C ALA A 123 27.17 -5.85 75.10
N LYS A 124 25.83 -5.79 75.39
CA LYS A 124 25.30 -5.80 76.69
C LYS A 124 25.69 -7.06 77.46
N LEU A 125 25.64 -8.23 76.81
CA LEU A 125 26.02 -9.50 77.46
C LEU A 125 27.51 -9.54 77.80
N GLU A 126 28.38 -9.02 76.95
CA GLU A 126 29.83 -8.89 77.20
C GLU A 126 30.07 -8.07 78.48
N VAL A 127 29.42 -6.94 78.65
CA VAL A 127 29.54 -6.12 79.88
C VAL A 127 28.98 -6.83 81.12
N LEU A 128 27.80 -7.45 81.02
CA LEU A 128 27.16 -8.14 82.14
C LEU A 128 27.96 -9.40 82.64
N VAL A 129 28.68 -10.06 81.70
CA VAL A 129 29.56 -11.20 82.09
C VAL A 129 30.81 -10.71 82.80
N ASP A 130 31.28 -9.49 82.54
CA ASP A 130 32.43 -8.90 83.20
C ASP A 130 32.08 -8.33 84.61
N GLU A 131 30.78 -7.91 84.82
CA GLU A 131 30.33 -7.23 86.05
C GLU A 131 29.63 -8.15 87.07
N ASP A 132 28.99 -9.26 86.60
CA ASP A 132 28.11 -10.11 87.40
C ASP A 132 28.53 -11.58 87.36
N ASP A 133 28.09 -12.38 88.33
CA ASP A 133 28.31 -13.82 88.37
C ASP A 133 27.64 -14.49 87.16
N GLN A 134 28.33 -15.43 86.50
CA GLN A 134 27.93 -16.08 85.26
C GLN A 134 26.53 -16.73 85.30
N HIS A 135 25.88 -16.86 86.40
CA HIS A 135 24.56 -17.44 86.63
C HIS A 135 23.46 -16.40 86.94
N SER A 136 23.72 -15.14 86.70
CA SER A 136 22.71 -14.09 86.83
C SER A 136 21.50 -14.30 85.91
N PRO A 137 20.23 -14.21 86.45
CA PRO A 137 19.04 -14.35 85.60
C PRO A 137 18.99 -13.32 84.46
N LYS A 138 19.69 -12.21 84.55
CA LYS A 138 19.82 -11.20 83.45
C LYS A 138 20.69 -11.70 82.29
N ILE A 139 21.73 -12.46 82.60
CA ILE A 139 22.62 -13.07 81.61
C ILE A 139 21.87 -14.15 80.83
N GLU A 140 21.11 -15.02 81.55
CA GLU A 140 20.33 -16.09 80.90
C GLU A 140 19.21 -15.53 80.05
N ALA A 141 18.49 -14.50 80.46
CA ALA A 141 17.51 -13.80 79.63
C ALA A 141 18.12 -13.18 78.37
N SER A 142 19.33 -12.58 78.46
CA SER A 142 20.04 -12.01 77.31
C SER A 142 20.52 -13.09 76.34
N ARG A 143 20.96 -14.26 76.85
CA ARG A 143 21.33 -15.43 75.99
C ARG A 143 20.11 -15.98 75.27
N GLN A 144 18.97 -16.10 75.90
CA GLN A 144 17.74 -16.57 75.31
C GLN A 144 17.25 -15.58 74.24
N GLU A 145 17.35 -14.25 74.47
CA GLU A 145 17.00 -13.23 73.54
C GLU A 145 17.92 -13.27 72.26
N LEU A 146 19.23 -13.52 72.45
CA LEU A 146 20.14 -13.74 71.34
C LEU A 146 19.78 -14.96 70.45
N LEU A 147 19.36 -16.06 71.11
CA LEU A 147 18.88 -17.24 70.35
C LEU A 147 17.62 -16.93 69.53
N ASN A 148 16.65 -16.25 70.15
CA ASN A 148 15.43 -15.84 69.48
C ASN A 148 15.72 -14.90 68.29
N LEU A 149 16.62 -13.95 68.47
CA LEU A 149 17.02 -13.03 67.33
C LEU A 149 17.78 -13.77 66.27
N LYS A 150 18.63 -14.74 66.55
CA LYS A 150 19.27 -15.60 65.53
C LYS A 150 18.25 -16.40 64.76
N THR A 151 17.26 -16.99 65.40
CA THR A 151 16.16 -17.73 64.77
C THR A 151 15.37 -16.79 63.85
N ARG A 152 14.99 -15.62 64.39
CA ARG A 152 14.25 -14.61 63.60
C ARG A 152 15.04 -14.11 62.40
N PHE A 153 16.35 -13.88 62.55
CA PHE A 153 17.21 -13.48 61.42
C PHE A 153 17.30 -14.55 60.34
N LYS A 154 17.36 -15.84 60.74
CA LYS A 154 17.35 -16.95 59.81
C LYS A 154 16.04 -17.02 59.02
N GLU A 155 14.89 -16.89 59.69
CA GLU A 155 13.56 -16.86 59.04
C GLU A 155 13.46 -15.72 58.02
N LEU A 156 13.91 -14.52 58.36
CA LEU A 156 13.93 -13.36 57.45
C LEU A 156 14.84 -13.59 56.28
N ARG A 157 15.99 -14.23 56.47
CA ARG A 157 16.90 -14.59 55.36
C ARG A 157 16.26 -15.61 54.43
N ASP A 158 15.67 -16.68 54.98
CA ASP A 158 15.04 -17.73 54.19
C ASP A 158 13.85 -17.15 53.38
N HIS A 159 13.08 -16.25 54.00
CA HIS A 159 11.98 -15.56 53.31
C HIS A 159 12.49 -14.62 52.20
N ARG A 160 13.56 -13.84 52.43
CA ARG A 160 14.21 -13.02 51.42
C ARG A 160 14.67 -13.88 50.22
N ASP A 161 15.31 -15.00 50.49
CA ASP A 161 15.85 -15.88 49.48
C ASP A 161 14.71 -16.52 48.64
N ALA A 162 13.60 -16.87 49.25
CA ALA A 162 12.39 -17.32 48.57
C ALA A 162 11.77 -16.22 47.70
N LEU A 163 11.79 -14.95 48.12
CA LEU A 163 11.32 -13.84 47.32
C LEU A 163 12.23 -13.56 46.11
N ILE A 164 13.55 -13.69 46.26
CA ILE A 164 14.50 -13.56 45.14
C ILE A 164 14.16 -14.56 44.03
N VAL A 165 13.94 -15.83 44.36
CA VAL A 165 13.55 -16.84 43.38
C VAL A 165 12.24 -16.48 42.67
N LYS A 166 11.25 -15.96 43.39
CA LYS A 166 9.99 -15.51 42.79
C LYS A 166 10.18 -14.29 41.87
N ILE A 167 11.01 -13.33 42.28
CA ILE A 167 11.34 -12.15 41.46
C ILE A 167 12.03 -12.59 40.15
N ASP A 168 13.05 -13.44 40.23
CA ASP A 168 13.78 -13.96 39.07
C ASP A 168 12.84 -14.71 38.10
N SER A 169 11.91 -15.51 38.66
CA SER A 169 10.89 -16.17 37.81
C SER A 169 10.00 -15.19 37.08
N VAL A 170 9.50 -14.14 37.75
CA VAL A 170 8.66 -13.11 37.12
C VAL A 170 9.46 -12.32 36.10
N GLU A 171 10.70 -11.96 36.37
CA GLU A 171 11.56 -11.22 35.43
C GLU A 171 11.89 -12.06 34.18
N ASN A 172 12.09 -13.37 34.31
CA ASN A 172 12.26 -14.26 33.17
C ASN A 172 11.00 -14.30 32.31
N THR A 173 9.81 -14.42 32.94
CA THR A 173 8.53 -14.38 32.20
C THR A 173 8.33 -13.04 31.48
N LEU A 174 8.71 -11.92 32.11
CA LEU A 174 8.67 -10.60 31.46
C LEU A 174 9.55 -10.54 30.22
N ARG A 175 10.78 -11.06 30.30
CA ARG A 175 11.70 -11.10 29.13
C ARG A 175 11.11 -11.94 27.99
N ASP A 176 10.45 -13.06 28.31
CA ASP A 176 9.79 -13.90 27.31
C ASP A 176 8.61 -13.17 26.64
N ILE A 177 7.83 -12.42 27.42
CA ILE A 177 6.72 -11.60 26.86
C ILE A 177 7.27 -10.48 25.99
N ASP A 178 8.30 -9.77 26.44
CA ASP A 178 8.96 -8.72 25.64
C ASP A 178 9.47 -9.26 24.31
N ALA A 179 10.11 -10.43 24.33
CA ALA A 179 10.59 -11.09 23.11
C ALA A 179 9.43 -11.48 22.18
N ARG A 180 8.29 -11.94 22.73
CA ARG A 180 7.10 -12.27 21.95
C ARG A 180 6.43 -11.02 21.33
N ILE A 181 6.38 -9.92 22.07
CA ILE A 181 5.86 -8.64 21.59
C ILE A 181 6.73 -8.16 20.41
N GLU A 182 8.06 -8.17 20.56
CA GLU A 182 8.96 -7.69 19.51
C GLU A 182 8.95 -8.60 18.28
N ALA A 183 8.86 -9.91 18.45
CA ALA A 183 8.71 -10.86 17.36
C ALA A 183 7.41 -10.62 16.56
N ARG A 184 6.28 -10.37 17.25
CA ARG A 184 5.02 -10.02 16.59
C ARG A 184 5.13 -8.70 15.82
N ARG A 185 5.71 -7.66 16.43
CA ARG A 185 5.92 -6.36 15.78
C ARG A 185 6.81 -6.46 14.55
N SER A 186 7.88 -7.25 14.63
CA SER A 186 8.77 -7.49 13.49
C SER A 186 8.03 -8.18 12.35
N LYS A 187 7.31 -9.26 12.64
CA LYS A 187 6.53 -9.99 11.64
C LYS A 187 5.52 -9.08 10.93
N MET A 188 4.76 -8.29 11.69
CA MET A 188 3.77 -7.36 11.12
C MET A 188 4.43 -6.25 10.28
N ARG A 189 5.60 -5.78 10.69
CA ARG A 189 6.38 -4.79 9.93
C ARG A 189 6.84 -5.36 8.58
N ASP A 190 7.32 -6.60 8.57
CA ASP A 190 7.77 -7.28 7.36
C ASP A 190 6.60 -7.57 6.40
N GLU A 191 5.45 -7.99 6.92
CA GLU A 191 4.21 -8.19 6.15
C GLU A 191 3.69 -6.87 5.57
N ALA A 192 3.69 -5.80 6.36
CA ALA A 192 3.30 -4.46 5.90
C ALA A 192 4.23 -3.95 4.81
N LEU A 193 5.55 -4.14 4.96
CA LEU A 193 6.54 -3.75 3.96
C LEU A 193 6.35 -4.53 2.65
N GLY A 194 6.12 -5.84 2.74
CA GLY A 194 5.81 -6.69 1.58
C GLY A 194 4.56 -6.22 0.83
N ASN A 195 3.50 -5.88 1.58
CA ASN A 195 2.27 -5.37 0.99
C ASN A 195 2.48 -4.00 0.32
N TYR A 196 3.21 -3.07 0.95
CA TYR A 196 3.56 -1.79 0.32
C TYR A 196 4.34 -1.96 -0.98
N GLN A 197 5.28 -2.90 -1.03
CA GLN A 197 6.03 -3.20 -2.25
C GLN A 197 5.11 -3.74 -3.36
N ASN A 198 4.15 -4.60 -3.01
CA ASN A 198 3.18 -5.15 -3.95
C ASN A 198 2.24 -4.06 -4.50
N ILE A 199 1.74 -3.16 -3.64
CA ILE A 199 0.98 -1.97 -4.05
C ILE A 199 1.80 -1.11 -5.02
N GLY A 200 3.07 -0.86 -4.71
CA GLY A 200 3.97 -0.11 -5.58
C GLY A 200 4.14 -0.73 -6.96
N LYS A 201 4.39 -2.05 -7.02
CA LYS A 201 4.49 -2.81 -8.27
C LYS A 201 3.20 -2.81 -9.07
N ALA A 202 2.05 -3.01 -8.41
CA ALA A 202 0.74 -2.99 -9.06
C ALA A 202 0.45 -1.62 -9.69
N ASN A 203 0.72 -0.53 -8.97
CA ASN A 203 0.55 0.83 -9.50
C ASN A 203 1.49 1.12 -10.68
N GLN A 204 2.74 0.65 -10.64
CA GLN A 204 3.68 0.79 -11.74
C GLN A 204 3.19 0.04 -12.97
N THR A 205 2.72 -1.20 -12.80
CA THR A 205 2.15 -2.01 -13.89
C THR A 205 0.92 -1.35 -14.49
N LEU A 206 0.00 -0.83 -13.66
CA LEU A 206 -1.17 -0.08 -14.13
C LEU A 206 -0.78 1.15 -14.93
N SER A 207 0.18 1.94 -14.47
CA SER A 207 0.63 3.14 -15.16
C SER A 207 1.28 2.80 -16.50
N SER A 208 2.11 1.75 -16.55
CA SER A 208 2.74 1.29 -17.80
C SER A 208 1.71 0.80 -18.81
N ASN A 209 0.79 -0.07 -18.38
CA ASN A 209 -0.25 -0.62 -19.27
C ASN A 209 -1.20 0.47 -19.79
N ARG A 210 -1.54 1.47 -18.97
CA ARG A 210 -2.36 2.62 -19.39
C ARG A 210 -1.64 3.50 -20.41
N ALA A 211 -0.34 3.73 -20.21
CA ALA A 211 0.46 4.49 -21.16
C ALA A 211 0.57 3.77 -22.51
N GLU A 212 0.79 2.44 -22.50
CA GLU A 212 0.82 1.62 -23.70
C GLU A 212 -0.54 1.61 -24.41
N MET A 213 -1.64 1.48 -23.65
CA MET A 213 -3.00 1.54 -24.18
C MET A 213 -3.29 2.89 -24.87
N GLY A 214 -2.86 4.02 -24.26
CA GLY A 214 -2.97 5.34 -24.90
C GLY A 214 -2.15 5.47 -26.18
N SER A 215 -0.99 4.81 -26.27
CA SER A 215 -0.22 4.74 -27.51
C SER A 215 -0.96 3.97 -28.60
N LEU A 216 -1.50 2.79 -28.26
CA LEU A 216 -2.31 1.99 -29.19
C LEU A 216 -3.54 2.76 -29.68
N GLU A 217 -4.24 3.46 -28.77
CA GLU A 217 -5.39 4.33 -29.17
C GLU A 217 -4.98 5.39 -30.17
N SER A 218 -3.84 6.02 -29.97
CA SER A 218 -3.33 7.04 -30.90
C SER A 218 -3.02 6.47 -32.29
N GLU A 219 -2.45 5.26 -32.35
CA GLU A 219 -2.20 4.55 -33.60
C GLU A 219 -3.52 4.12 -34.27
N MET A 220 -4.48 3.61 -33.51
CA MET A 220 -5.80 3.23 -34.00
C MET A 220 -6.56 4.43 -34.56
N ILE A 221 -6.48 5.61 -33.95
CA ILE A 221 -7.09 6.85 -34.46
C ILE A 221 -6.57 7.19 -35.86
N ILE A 222 -5.27 7.03 -36.10
CA ILE A 222 -4.68 7.29 -37.42
C ILE A 222 -5.27 6.35 -38.47
N LEU A 223 -5.38 5.07 -38.16
CA LEU A 223 -5.96 4.09 -39.09
C LEU A 223 -7.47 4.32 -39.33
N TYR A 224 -8.21 4.69 -38.26
CA TYR A 224 -9.62 5.09 -38.46
C TYR A 224 -9.77 6.29 -39.38
N LEU A 225 -8.91 7.32 -39.22
CA LEU A 225 -8.90 8.48 -40.09
C LEU A 225 -8.61 8.09 -41.55
N GLU A 226 -7.65 7.18 -41.77
CA GLU A 226 -7.30 6.71 -43.12
C GLU A 226 -8.45 5.94 -43.76
N ILE A 227 -9.07 5.01 -43.03
CA ILE A 227 -10.25 4.27 -43.49
C ILE A 227 -11.41 5.22 -43.79
N GLY A 228 -11.75 6.12 -42.85
CA GLY A 228 -12.87 7.05 -43.00
C GLY A 228 -12.67 7.99 -44.21
N ARG A 229 -11.45 8.50 -44.42
CA ARG A 229 -11.09 9.32 -45.57
C ARG A 229 -11.20 8.55 -46.88
N HIS A 230 -10.69 7.32 -46.90
CA HIS A 230 -10.75 6.46 -48.10
C HIS A 230 -12.20 6.17 -48.51
N VAL A 231 -13.03 5.81 -47.54
CA VAL A 231 -14.47 5.58 -47.74
C VAL A 231 -15.18 6.84 -48.21
N LEU A 232 -14.88 8.04 -47.63
CA LEU A 232 -15.46 9.30 -48.07
C LEU A 232 -15.16 9.61 -49.53
N VAL A 233 -13.93 9.36 -49.96
CA VAL A 233 -13.51 9.64 -51.33
C VAL A 233 -14.11 8.64 -52.34
N ASN A 234 -14.19 7.36 -51.96
CA ASN A 234 -14.53 6.26 -52.86
C ASN A 234 -15.96 5.71 -52.65
N HIS A 235 -16.82 6.39 -51.87
CA HIS A 235 -18.18 5.93 -51.55
C HIS A 235 -19.12 5.71 -52.74
N HIS A 236 -18.74 6.17 -53.93
CA HIS A 236 -19.47 5.92 -55.19
C HIS A 236 -19.10 4.59 -55.86
N ASP A 237 -18.01 3.94 -55.45
CA ASP A 237 -17.58 2.69 -56.04
C ASP A 237 -18.46 1.51 -55.56
N PRO A 238 -18.71 0.53 -56.42
CA PRO A 238 -19.56 -0.63 -56.10
C PRO A 238 -19.08 -1.41 -54.86
N SER A 239 -17.77 -1.43 -54.56
CA SER A 239 -17.17 -2.08 -53.41
C SER A 239 -17.61 -1.46 -52.10
N PHE A 240 -17.94 -0.16 -52.08
CA PHE A 240 -18.40 0.58 -50.90
C PHE A 240 -19.93 0.76 -50.87
N ALA A 241 -20.71 0.21 -51.84
CA ALA A 241 -22.14 0.45 -51.92
C ALA A 241 -22.94 0.13 -50.67
N LYS A 242 -22.58 -0.94 -49.96
CA LYS A 242 -23.21 -1.33 -48.68
C LYS A 242 -22.91 -0.30 -47.59
N ILE A 243 -21.67 0.08 -47.41
CA ILE A 243 -21.21 1.08 -46.44
C ILE A 243 -21.85 2.43 -46.73
N ALA A 244 -21.86 2.84 -48.03
CA ALA A 244 -22.47 4.10 -48.47
C ALA A 244 -23.98 4.14 -48.17
N SER A 245 -24.69 3.03 -48.33
CA SER A 245 -26.11 2.96 -48.03
C SER A 245 -26.40 3.08 -46.52
N ASN A 246 -25.60 2.39 -45.68
CA ASN A 246 -25.75 2.39 -44.23
C ASN A 246 -25.42 3.75 -43.61
N HIS A 247 -24.43 4.45 -44.14
CA HIS A 247 -23.91 5.72 -43.57
C HIS A 247 -24.17 6.94 -44.48
N ARG A 248 -25.18 6.88 -45.35
CA ARG A 248 -25.50 7.90 -46.32
C ARG A 248 -25.63 9.31 -45.75
N SER A 249 -26.29 9.47 -44.60
CA SER A 249 -26.46 10.78 -43.98
C SER A 249 -25.13 11.41 -43.57
N LEU A 250 -24.24 10.64 -42.97
CA LEU A 250 -22.91 11.08 -42.52
C LEU A 250 -22.04 11.44 -43.72
N LEU A 251 -22.01 10.58 -44.73
CA LEU A 251 -21.26 10.82 -45.98
C LEU A 251 -21.72 12.08 -46.74
N ASN A 252 -23.03 12.34 -46.78
CA ASN A 252 -23.56 13.56 -47.38
C ASN A 252 -23.13 14.82 -46.62
N GLN A 253 -23.15 14.78 -45.25
CA GLN A 253 -22.68 15.88 -44.42
C GLN A 253 -21.19 16.14 -44.59
N MET A 254 -20.38 15.09 -44.61
CA MET A 254 -18.93 15.20 -44.86
C MET A 254 -18.61 15.73 -46.25
N SER A 255 -19.35 15.31 -47.24
CA SER A 255 -19.23 15.85 -48.62
C SER A 255 -19.58 17.33 -48.68
N ALA A 256 -20.65 17.76 -48.00
CA ALA A 256 -21.01 19.18 -47.88
C ALA A 256 -19.93 20.00 -47.17
N LEU A 257 -19.33 19.47 -46.06
CA LEU A 257 -18.19 20.09 -45.38
C LEU A 257 -16.99 20.24 -46.35
N THR A 258 -16.66 19.22 -47.09
CA THR A 258 -15.56 19.25 -48.08
C THR A 258 -15.77 20.34 -49.14
N LEU A 259 -16.99 20.49 -49.64
CA LEU A 259 -17.36 21.57 -50.58
C LEU A 259 -17.25 22.95 -49.92
N SER A 260 -17.74 23.10 -48.68
CA SER A 260 -17.65 24.35 -47.90
C SER A 260 -16.20 24.76 -47.66
N ILE A 261 -15.35 23.84 -47.25
CA ILE A 261 -13.91 24.05 -47.04
C ILE A 261 -13.26 24.55 -48.36
N THR A 262 -13.58 23.89 -49.47
CA THR A 262 -13.05 24.25 -50.77
C THR A 262 -13.48 25.66 -51.17
N LEU A 263 -14.73 26.01 -50.97
CA LEU A 263 -15.27 27.34 -51.24
C LEU A 263 -14.63 28.41 -50.35
N ASN A 264 -14.56 28.18 -49.07
CA ASN A 264 -13.95 29.12 -48.11
C ASN A 264 -12.45 29.32 -48.38
N ASN A 265 -11.71 28.28 -48.78
CA ASN A 265 -10.32 28.40 -49.16
C ASN A 265 -10.14 29.25 -50.45
N ARG A 266 -11.00 29.08 -51.45
CA ARG A 266 -11.00 29.93 -52.66
C ARG A 266 -11.32 31.40 -52.32
N LEU A 267 -12.34 31.65 -51.51
CA LEU A 267 -12.73 33.01 -51.09
C LEU A 267 -11.68 33.66 -50.14
N GLY A 268 -10.96 32.86 -49.37
CA GLY A 268 -9.86 33.29 -48.51
C GLY A 268 -8.55 33.59 -49.30
N GLY A 269 -8.49 33.28 -50.60
CA GLY A 269 -7.30 33.47 -51.43
C GLY A 269 -6.21 32.42 -51.21
N ARG A 270 -6.55 31.27 -50.60
CA ARG A 270 -5.69 30.09 -50.55
C ARG A 270 -6.02 29.21 -51.76
N THR A 271 -5.28 29.37 -52.83
CA THR A 271 -5.34 28.44 -53.98
C THR A 271 -4.67 27.12 -53.52
N ASN A 272 -5.33 25.99 -53.78
CA ASN A 272 -4.77 24.65 -53.54
C ASN A 272 -3.56 24.46 -54.48
N ALA A 273 -2.37 24.76 -53.99
CA ALA A 273 -1.09 24.48 -54.65
C ALA A 273 -0.60 23.05 -54.33
N LYS A 274 -1.45 22.02 -54.46
CA LYS A 274 -1.02 20.61 -54.36
C LYS A 274 -1.99 19.66 -55.04
N THR A 275 -2.25 19.88 -56.36
CA THR A 275 -2.91 18.82 -57.13
C THR A 275 -2.26 18.70 -58.53
N THR A 276 -0.96 18.98 -58.63
CA THR A 276 -0.26 18.84 -59.94
C THR A 276 1.19 18.37 -59.79
N GLN A 277 1.40 17.29 -59.03
CA GLN A 277 2.67 16.56 -59.12
C GLN A 277 2.49 15.07 -58.84
N SER A 278 1.64 14.39 -59.56
CA SER A 278 1.65 12.92 -59.61
C SER A 278 1.15 12.42 -60.97
N ASN A 279 1.68 13.05 -62.03
CA ASN A 279 1.56 12.48 -63.40
C ASN A 279 2.73 12.97 -64.22
N LYS A 280 3.93 12.49 -63.99
CA LYS A 280 5.06 12.36 -64.91
C LYS A 280 6.19 11.61 -64.22
N SER A 281 6.19 10.32 -64.32
CA SER A 281 7.28 9.43 -64.74
C SER A 281 6.91 8.01 -64.40
#